data_2a0d2b77aa43f58b54bc68f29b4b3947
#
_entry.id   2a0d2b77aa43f58b54bc68f29b4b3947
#
_cell.length_a   1.000
_cell.length_b   1.000
_cell.length_c   1.000
_cell.angle_alpha   90.00
_cell.angle_beta   90.00
_cell.angle_gamma   90.00
#
_symmetry.space_group_name_H-M   'P 1'
#
loop_
_entity.id
_entity.type
_entity.pdbx_description
1 polymer ?
#
loop_
_entity_poly.entity_id
_entity_poly.type
_entity_poly.pdbx_seq_one_letter_code
_entity_poly.pdbx_strand_id
1 'polypeptide(L)'
;LLSARLSETLESDKMQPGDSFFAVLDSPLVVEGLVIAEKGARLEGRVVEVEQAGRVKGRAALGIQLVRLHTSDGQRVAIQTETFRKEAEATKREDAAKVGLGAGLGAAIGAIAGGGKGAAIGAAAGGAAGTGAVLATRGKPVVIPVETRIDFRLNHPVTITEKR
;
A
#
# COMPACT_ATOMS: atom_id res chain seq x y z
N LEU A 1 15.74 -1.04 -16.08
CA LEU A 1 15.12 -0.55 -14.84
C LEU A 1 14.80 0.92 -14.97
N LEU A 2 13.63 1.33 -14.48
CA LEU A 2 13.19 2.71 -14.39
C LEU A 2 12.99 3.04 -12.91
N SER A 3 13.83 3.92 -12.38
CA SER A 3 13.65 4.42 -11.01
C SER A 3 12.67 5.58 -11.03
N ALA A 4 11.49 5.36 -10.49
CA ALA A 4 10.42 6.34 -10.43
C ALA A 4 10.21 6.83 -9.00
N ARG A 5 9.82 8.09 -8.85
CA ARG A 5 9.43 8.70 -7.60
C ARG A 5 7.98 9.16 -7.71
N LEU A 6 7.14 8.75 -6.79
CA LEU A 6 5.73 9.10 -6.79
C LEU A 6 5.52 10.60 -6.61
N SER A 7 4.63 11.19 -7.40
CA SER A 7 4.23 12.60 -7.27
C SER A 7 3.02 12.79 -6.35
N GLU A 8 2.40 11.71 -5.92
CA GLU A 8 1.21 11.69 -5.06
C GLU A 8 1.21 10.47 -4.15
N THR A 9 0.45 10.53 -3.07
CA THR A 9 0.25 9.39 -2.16
C THR A 9 -0.82 8.47 -2.73
N LEU A 10 -0.51 7.17 -2.80
CA LEU A 10 -1.45 6.13 -3.25
C LEU A 10 -1.97 5.36 -2.05
N GLU A 11 -3.30 5.25 -1.93
CA GLU A 11 -3.98 4.59 -0.83
C GLU A 11 -4.97 3.54 -1.37
N SER A 12 -4.88 2.31 -0.89
CA SER A 12 -5.72 1.21 -1.40
C SER A 12 -7.22 1.35 -1.08
N ASP A 13 -7.58 2.16 -0.11
CA ASP A 13 -8.97 2.44 0.26
C ASP A 13 -9.62 3.56 -0.58
N LYS A 14 -8.81 4.34 -1.29
CA LYS A 14 -9.25 5.47 -2.13
C LYS A 14 -9.11 5.21 -3.63
N MET A 15 -8.35 4.18 -4.01
CA MET A 15 -8.06 3.87 -5.41
C MET A 15 -8.80 2.63 -5.89
N GLN A 16 -9.01 2.56 -7.18
CA GLN A 16 -9.63 1.43 -7.88
C GLN A 16 -8.73 0.92 -9.00
N PRO A 17 -8.85 -0.37 -9.40
CA PRO A 17 -8.18 -0.85 -10.60
C PRO A 17 -8.59 -0.01 -11.82
N GLY A 18 -7.59 0.46 -12.56
CA GLY A 18 -7.78 1.36 -13.70
C GLY A 18 -7.46 2.82 -13.42
N ASP A 19 -7.40 3.25 -12.17
CA ASP A 19 -7.02 4.61 -11.80
C ASP A 19 -5.59 4.92 -12.26
N SER A 20 -5.38 6.16 -12.71
CA SER A 20 -4.07 6.65 -13.12
C SER A 20 -3.42 7.43 -12.00
N PHE A 21 -2.10 7.37 -11.94
CA PHE A 21 -1.28 8.17 -11.03
C PHE A 21 -0.08 8.74 -11.77
N PHE A 22 0.57 9.73 -11.16
CA PHE A 22 1.75 10.37 -11.72
C PHE A 22 2.99 10.09 -10.87
N ALA A 23 4.10 9.98 -11.59
CA ALA A 23 5.43 9.86 -11.01
C ALA A 23 6.42 10.65 -11.85
N VAL A 24 7.63 10.82 -11.34
CA VAL A 24 8.75 11.40 -12.07
C VAL A 24 9.92 10.43 -12.07
N LEU A 25 10.72 10.50 -13.11
CA LEU A 25 11.95 9.72 -13.22
C LEU A 25 12.96 10.22 -12.18
N ASP A 26 13.43 9.35 -11.30
CA ASP A 26 14.38 9.74 -10.24
C ASP A 26 15.84 9.80 -10.71
N SER A 27 16.16 9.06 -11.75
CA SER A 27 17.47 9.07 -12.42
C SER A 27 17.31 9.09 -13.93
N PRO A 28 18.21 9.72 -14.68
CA PRO A 28 18.08 9.78 -16.14
C PRO A 28 18.09 8.39 -16.77
N LEU A 29 17.27 8.20 -17.77
CA LEU A 29 17.26 7.00 -18.60
C LEU A 29 18.24 7.17 -19.75
N VAL A 30 19.32 6.41 -19.68
CA VAL A 30 20.37 6.41 -20.71
C VAL A 30 20.37 5.05 -21.41
N VAL A 31 20.33 5.05 -22.72
CA VAL A 31 20.42 3.87 -23.58
C VAL A 31 21.51 4.11 -24.61
N GLU A 32 22.49 3.23 -24.68
CA GLU A 32 23.63 3.31 -25.62
C GLU A 32 24.36 4.67 -25.63
N GLY A 33 24.42 5.32 -24.44
CA GLY A 33 25.06 6.63 -24.27
C GLY A 33 24.15 7.83 -24.60
N LEU A 34 22.93 7.60 -25.07
CA LEU A 34 21.93 8.65 -25.33
C LEU A 34 20.99 8.81 -24.12
N VAL A 35 20.77 10.05 -23.70
CA VAL A 35 19.79 10.38 -22.68
C VAL A 35 18.40 10.40 -23.30
N ILE A 36 17.62 9.38 -23.07
CA ILE A 36 16.26 9.21 -23.59
C ILE A 36 15.27 10.05 -22.78
N ALA A 37 15.44 10.07 -21.46
CA ALA A 37 14.66 10.90 -20.57
C ALA A 37 15.53 11.39 -19.42
N GLU A 38 15.38 12.65 -19.09
CA GLU A 38 16.12 13.28 -17.99
C GLU A 38 15.49 12.95 -16.64
N LYS A 39 16.27 13.12 -15.57
CA LYS A 39 15.73 13.13 -14.22
C LYS A 39 14.61 14.15 -14.11
N GLY A 40 13.47 13.77 -13.52
CA GLY A 40 12.28 14.61 -13.42
C GLY A 40 11.32 14.45 -14.59
N ALA A 41 11.65 13.67 -15.62
CA ALA A 41 10.73 13.36 -16.72
C ALA A 41 9.45 12.73 -16.17
N ARG A 42 8.30 13.16 -16.71
CA ARG A 42 6.99 12.70 -16.25
C ARG A 42 6.74 11.25 -16.63
N LEU A 43 6.25 10.50 -15.68
CA LEU A 43 5.77 9.13 -15.82
C LEU A 43 4.28 9.08 -15.50
N GLU A 44 3.53 8.32 -16.27
CA GLU A 44 2.15 7.98 -15.97
C GLU A 44 2.09 6.50 -15.61
N GLY A 45 1.44 6.21 -14.50
CA GLY A 45 1.18 4.86 -14.04
C GLY A 45 -0.31 4.55 -13.98
N ARG A 46 -0.60 3.27 -13.77
CA ARG A 46 -1.96 2.77 -13.57
C ARG A 46 -1.99 1.80 -12.41
N VAL A 47 -3.05 1.89 -11.64
CA VAL A 47 -3.39 0.90 -10.61
C VAL A 47 -3.98 -0.31 -11.33
N VAL A 48 -3.39 -1.48 -11.12
CA VAL A 48 -3.81 -2.74 -11.76
C VAL A 48 -4.47 -3.70 -10.79
N GLU A 49 -4.18 -3.56 -9.51
CA GLU A 49 -4.71 -4.43 -8.47
C GLU A 49 -5.00 -3.62 -7.20
N VAL A 50 -6.18 -3.80 -6.64
CA VAL A 50 -6.55 -3.26 -5.33
C VAL A 50 -7.26 -4.34 -4.55
N GLU A 51 -6.67 -4.77 -3.46
CA GLU A 51 -7.31 -5.63 -2.47
C GLU A 51 -7.55 -4.82 -1.20
N GLN A 52 -8.78 -4.82 -0.73
CA GLN A 52 -9.12 -4.19 0.54
C GLN A 52 -8.93 -5.17 1.70
N ALA A 53 -8.45 -4.65 2.81
CA ALA A 53 -8.33 -5.46 4.01
C ALA A 53 -9.70 -5.99 4.45
N GLY A 54 -9.78 -7.29 4.67
CA GLY A 54 -10.93 -7.92 5.29
C GLY A 54 -11.04 -7.59 6.78
N ARG A 55 -12.24 -7.77 7.37
CA ARG A 55 -12.45 -7.54 8.80
C ARG A 55 -11.78 -8.58 9.68
N VAL A 56 -11.68 -9.83 9.21
CA VAL A 56 -11.14 -10.97 9.97
C VAL A 56 -9.90 -11.55 9.30
N LYS A 57 -9.90 -11.62 7.98
CA LYS A 57 -8.81 -12.19 7.18
C LYS A 57 -8.60 -11.33 5.92
N GLY A 58 -7.38 -11.36 5.42
CA GLY A 58 -6.97 -10.64 4.23
C GLY A 58 -6.22 -9.36 4.57
N ARG A 59 -5.17 -9.10 3.80
CA ARG A 59 -4.40 -7.87 3.87
C ARG A 59 -4.79 -7.01 2.69
N ALA A 60 -4.78 -5.71 2.89
CA ALA A 60 -4.87 -4.80 1.76
C ALA A 60 -3.64 -4.98 0.88
N ALA A 61 -3.81 -4.92 -0.42
CA ALA A 61 -2.74 -4.91 -1.40
C ALA A 61 -3.01 -3.86 -2.46
N LEU A 62 -1.95 -3.27 -2.97
CA LEU A 62 -1.99 -2.30 -4.06
C LEU A 62 -0.93 -2.68 -5.09
N GLY A 63 -1.37 -2.95 -6.32
CA GLY A 63 -0.53 -3.26 -7.47
C GLY A 63 -0.55 -2.11 -8.47
N ILE A 64 0.63 -1.64 -8.85
CA ILE A 64 0.82 -0.52 -9.77
C ILE A 64 1.81 -0.84 -10.88
N GLN A 65 1.61 -0.23 -12.05
CA GLN A 65 2.48 -0.33 -13.22
C GLN A 65 2.70 1.05 -13.83
N LEU A 66 3.82 1.24 -14.50
CA LEU A 66 4.03 2.39 -15.37
C LEU A 66 3.56 2.05 -16.79
N VAL A 67 2.84 2.98 -17.40
CA VAL A 67 2.24 2.78 -18.73
C VAL A 67 2.71 3.80 -19.77
N ARG A 68 3.30 4.92 -19.34
CA ARG A 68 3.80 5.95 -20.26
C ARG A 68 4.98 6.72 -19.69
N LEU A 69 5.94 7.00 -20.56
CA LEU A 69 7.10 7.83 -20.29
C LEU A 69 7.06 9.05 -21.23
N HIS A 70 7.31 10.22 -20.70
CA HIS A 70 7.54 11.43 -21.46
C HIS A 70 9.04 11.62 -21.65
N THR A 71 9.49 11.62 -22.90
CA THR A 71 10.91 11.75 -23.25
C THR A 71 11.36 13.21 -23.31
N SER A 72 12.67 13.44 -23.33
CA SER A 72 13.25 14.78 -23.36
C SER A 72 12.90 15.59 -24.62
N ASP A 73 12.63 14.90 -25.72
CA ASP A 73 12.18 15.49 -27.00
C ASP A 73 10.64 15.71 -27.08
N GLY A 74 9.93 15.52 -25.97
CA GLY A 74 8.50 15.75 -25.84
C GLY A 74 7.61 14.63 -26.37
N GLN A 75 8.17 13.48 -26.73
CA GLN A 75 7.38 12.32 -27.14
C GLN A 75 6.71 11.66 -25.95
N ARG A 76 5.58 10.99 -26.19
CA ARG A 76 4.89 10.14 -25.23
C ARG A 76 5.04 8.70 -25.66
N VAL A 77 5.90 7.99 -24.97
CA VAL A 77 6.22 6.60 -25.28
C VAL A 77 5.39 5.69 -24.39
N ALA A 78 4.61 4.81 -25.01
CA ALA A 78 3.92 3.76 -24.27
C ALA A 78 4.94 2.76 -23.76
N ILE A 79 4.90 2.48 -22.48
CA ILE A 79 5.75 1.50 -21.81
C ILE A 79 4.87 0.53 -21.04
N GLN A 80 5.41 -0.61 -20.69
CA GLN A 80 4.76 -1.56 -19.80
C GLN A 80 5.79 -2.15 -18.86
N THR A 81 5.56 -1.99 -17.58
CA THR A 81 6.45 -2.53 -16.54
C THR A 81 5.83 -3.72 -15.85
N GLU A 82 6.67 -4.47 -15.15
CA GLU A 82 6.18 -5.44 -14.15
C GLU A 82 5.33 -4.72 -13.09
N THR A 83 4.40 -5.46 -12.49
CA THR A 83 3.57 -4.93 -11.41
C THR A 83 4.40 -4.82 -10.13
N PHE A 84 4.49 -3.61 -9.60
CA PHE A 84 4.95 -3.42 -8.23
C PHE A 84 3.77 -3.63 -7.29
N ARG A 85 3.84 -4.64 -6.43
CA ARG A 85 2.80 -4.97 -5.45
C ARG A 85 3.29 -4.69 -4.03
N LYS A 86 2.50 -3.94 -3.29
CA LYS A 86 2.71 -3.69 -1.86
C LYS A 86 1.52 -4.19 -1.06
N GLU A 87 1.78 -4.94 -0.01
CA GLU A 87 0.77 -5.41 0.94
C GLU A 87 0.86 -4.62 2.25
N ALA A 88 -0.28 -4.46 2.91
CA ALA A 88 -0.32 -3.88 4.25
C ALA A 88 0.31 -4.82 5.28
N GLU A 89 0.85 -4.25 6.33
CA GLU A 89 1.36 -5.00 7.45
C GLU A 89 0.22 -5.78 8.15
N ALA A 90 0.56 -6.94 8.70
CA ALA A 90 -0.42 -7.75 9.41
C ALA A 90 -0.81 -7.08 10.73
N THR A 91 -2.09 -6.83 10.94
CA THR A 91 -2.64 -6.22 12.16
C THR A 91 -2.75 -7.19 13.36
N LYS A 92 -2.33 -8.44 13.20
CA LYS A 92 -2.47 -9.49 14.22
C LYS A 92 -1.95 -9.10 15.62
N ARG A 93 -0.88 -8.32 15.71
CA ARG A 93 -0.34 -7.85 16.99
C ARG A 93 -1.24 -6.82 17.66
N GLU A 94 -1.81 -5.89 16.89
CA GLU A 94 -2.70 -4.85 17.39
C GLU A 94 -4.04 -5.46 17.83
N ASP A 95 -4.54 -6.42 17.08
CA ASP A 95 -5.78 -7.11 17.39
C ASP A 95 -5.63 -7.96 18.67
N ALA A 96 -4.52 -8.68 18.84
CA ALA A 96 -4.21 -9.40 20.06
C ALA A 96 -4.08 -8.45 21.26
N ALA A 97 -3.47 -7.27 21.08
CA ALA A 97 -3.37 -6.25 22.13
C ALA A 97 -4.74 -5.70 22.53
N LYS A 98 -5.64 -5.44 21.58
CA LYS A 98 -7.02 -4.97 21.88
C LYS A 98 -7.81 -5.99 22.70
N VAL A 99 -7.73 -7.28 22.34
CA VAL A 99 -8.38 -8.36 23.11
C VAL A 99 -7.75 -8.51 24.49
N GLY A 100 -6.41 -8.47 24.57
CA GLY A 100 -5.68 -8.58 25.84
C GLY A 100 -5.98 -7.44 26.80
N LEU A 101 -6.03 -6.19 26.31
CA LEU A 101 -6.39 -5.02 27.12
C LEU A 101 -7.84 -5.09 27.61
N GLY A 102 -8.79 -5.48 26.74
CA GLY A 102 -10.20 -5.64 27.12
C GLY A 102 -10.38 -6.68 28.21
N ALA A 103 -9.74 -7.85 28.09
CA ALA A 103 -9.78 -8.90 29.10
C ALA A 103 -9.12 -8.47 30.41
N GLY A 104 -7.96 -7.79 30.37
CA GLY A 104 -7.26 -7.29 31.54
C GLY A 104 -8.06 -6.26 32.34
N LEU A 105 -8.63 -5.28 31.66
CA LEU A 105 -9.49 -4.26 32.28
C LEU A 105 -10.76 -4.89 32.87
N GLY A 106 -11.44 -5.78 32.13
CA GLY A 106 -12.63 -6.46 32.60
C GLY A 106 -12.35 -7.33 33.83
N ALA A 107 -11.21 -8.03 33.87
CA ALA A 107 -10.79 -8.83 35.02
C ALA A 107 -10.54 -7.95 36.27
N ALA A 108 -9.88 -6.79 36.10
CA ALA A 108 -9.61 -5.88 37.22
C ALA A 108 -10.88 -5.33 37.83
N ILE A 109 -11.82 -4.86 36.99
CA ILE A 109 -13.13 -4.34 37.45
C ILE A 109 -13.95 -5.46 38.08
N GLY A 110 -13.99 -6.65 37.49
CA GLY A 110 -14.70 -7.80 37.98
C GLY A 110 -14.17 -8.30 39.34
N ALA A 111 -12.84 -8.23 39.53
CA ALA A 111 -12.20 -8.63 40.78
C ALA A 111 -12.62 -7.72 41.96
N ILE A 112 -12.75 -6.43 41.74
CA ILE A 112 -13.19 -5.45 42.73
C ILE A 112 -14.65 -5.72 43.15
N ALA A 113 -15.51 -6.06 42.17
CA ALA A 113 -16.93 -6.23 42.39
C ALA A 113 -17.33 -7.62 42.93
N GLY A 114 -16.61 -8.67 42.57
CA GLY A 114 -17.01 -10.06 42.84
C GLY A 114 -15.87 -11.04 43.15
N GLY A 115 -14.66 -10.55 43.48
CA GLY A 115 -13.52 -11.39 43.77
C GLY A 115 -13.09 -12.25 42.58
N GLY A 116 -12.62 -13.48 42.86
CA GLY A 116 -12.08 -14.36 41.79
C GLY A 116 -13.11 -14.77 40.75
N LYS A 117 -14.38 -14.98 41.11
CA LYS A 117 -15.46 -15.28 40.17
C LYS A 117 -15.81 -14.06 39.31
N GLY A 118 -15.82 -12.88 39.92
CA GLY A 118 -16.06 -11.63 39.20
C GLY A 118 -14.94 -11.32 38.21
N ALA A 119 -13.69 -11.60 38.57
CA ALA A 119 -12.54 -11.44 37.66
C ALA A 119 -12.67 -12.33 36.43
N ALA A 120 -13.09 -13.60 36.59
CA ALA A 120 -13.25 -14.50 35.46
C ALA A 120 -14.37 -14.05 34.51
N ILE A 121 -15.51 -13.60 35.06
CA ILE A 121 -16.64 -13.09 34.26
C ILE A 121 -16.25 -11.79 33.59
N GLY A 122 -15.57 -10.89 34.31
CA GLY A 122 -15.11 -9.60 33.74
C GLY A 122 -14.08 -9.79 32.63
N ALA A 123 -13.16 -10.76 32.77
CA ALA A 123 -12.19 -11.07 31.71
C ALA A 123 -12.87 -11.62 30.48
N ALA A 124 -13.88 -12.48 30.63
CA ALA A 124 -14.64 -13.02 29.51
C ALA A 124 -15.44 -11.94 28.80
N ALA A 125 -16.13 -11.07 29.53
CA ALA A 125 -16.90 -9.96 28.95
C ALA A 125 -15.99 -8.92 28.29
N GLY A 126 -14.86 -8.55 28.95
CA GLY A 126 -13.88 -7.63 28.40
C GLY A 126 -13.18 -8.17 27.16
N GLY A 127 -12.84 -9.47 27.15
CA GLY A 127 -12.27 -10.15 25.99
C GLY A 127 -13.24 -10.21 24.82
N ALA A 128 -14.53 -10.49 25.09
CA ALA A 128 -15.56 -10.47 24.06
C ALA A 128 -15.75 -9.07 23.45
N ALA A 129 -15.75 -8.02 24.28
CA ALA A 129 -15.82 -6.64 23.80
C ALA A 129 -14.60 -6.27 22.96
N GLY A 130 -13.39 -6.69 23.38
CA GLY A 130 -12.16 -6.50 22.61
C GLY A 130 -12.22 -7.21 21.26
N THR A 131 -12.74 -8.45 21.22
CA THR A 131 -12.94 -9.21 19.99
C THR A 131 -13.96 -8.52 19.08
N GLY A 132 -15.06 -8.03 19.64
CA GLY A 132 -16.06 -7.25 18.88
C GLY A 132 -15.46 -6.02 18.21
N ALA A 133 -14.55 -5.31 18.89
CA ALA A 133 -13.86 -4.16 18.30
C ALA A 133 -12.96 -4.58 17.12
N VAL A 134 -12.28 -5.74 17.21
CA VAL A 134 -11.48 -6.28 16.10
C VAL A 134 -12.36 -6.63 14.89
N LEU A 135 -13.51 -7.25 15.12
CA LEU A 135 -14.45 -7.62 14.05
C LEU A 135 -15.11 -6.40 13.40
N ALA A 136 -15.28 -5.31 14.15
CA ALA A 136 -15.88 -4.07 13.64
C ALA A 136 -14.91 -3.23 12.82
N THR A 137 -13.60 -3.38 13.01
CA THR A 137 -12.58 -2.61 12.30
C THR A 137 -12.05 -3.38 11.09
N ARG A 138 -11.95 -2.71 9.94
CA ARG A 138 -11.20 -3.23 8.79
C ARG A 138 -9.70 -3.14 9.09
N GLY A 139 -8.92 -4.04 8.48
CA GLY A 139 -7.46 -3.94 8.53
C GLY A 139 -6.95 -2.63 7.89
N LYS A 140 -5.68 -2.32 8.13
CA LYS A 140 -5.05 -1.10 7.62
C LYS A 140 -4.99 -1.11 6.09
N PRO A 141 -5.26 0.03 5.42
CA PRO A 141 -5.02 0.17 3.99
C PRO A 141 -3.53 0.14 3.68
N VAL A 142 -3.18 -0.17 2.43
CA VAL A 142 -1.84 0.10 1.90
C VAL A 142 -1.72 1.58 1.63
N VAL A 143 -0.66 2.18 2.14
CA VAL A 143 -0.28 3.55 1.82
C VAL A 143 1.12 3.55 1.22
N ILE A 144 1.26 4.13 0.02
CA ILE A 144 2.55 4.42 -0.61
C ILE A 144 2.67 5.94 -0.63
N PRO A 145 3.49 6.53 0.25
CA PRO A 145 3.61 7.98 0.36
C PRO A 145 4.15 8.63 -0.92
N VAL A 146 3.80 9.88 -1.13
CA VAL A 146 4.47 10.76 -2.11
C VAL A 146 5.98 10.74 -1.88
N GLU A 147 6.76 10.97 -2.92
CA GLU A 147 8.23 10.91 -2.91
C GLU A 147 8.83 9.50 -2.69
N THR A 148 8.01 8.45 -2.57
CA THR A 148 8.51 7.07 -2.52
C THR A 148 9.17 6.71 -3.83
N ARG A 149 10.42 6.23 -3.75
CA ARG A 149 11.17 5.69 -4.89
C ARG A 149 10.82 4.23 -5.10
N ILE A 150 10.53 3.88 -6.34
CA ILE A 150 10.22 2.51 -6.76
C ILE A 150 10.98 2.22 -8.05
N ASP A 151 11.63 1.07 -8.11
CA ASP A 151 12.31 0.60 -9.31
C ASP A 151 11.38 -0.34 -10.08
N PHE A 152 11.05 0.06 -11.30
CA PHE A 152 10.22 -0.73 -12.22
C PHE A 152 11.07 -1.39 -13.29
N ARG A 153 10.75 -2.65 -13.59
CA ARG A 153 11.36 -3.37 -14.71
C ARG A 153 10.40 -3.34 -15.91
N LEU A 154 10.92 -3.05 -17.09
CA LEU A 154 10.14 -3.15 -18.33
C LEU A 154 9.86 -4.61 -18.66
N ASN A 155 8.61 -4.93 -19.00
CA ASN A 155 8.19 -6.27 -19.45
C ASN A 155 8.63 -6.56 -20.88
N HIS A 156 8.67 -5.51 -21.72
CA HIS A 156 9.01 -5.61 -23.13
C HIS A 156 10.04 -4.56 -23.52
N PRO A 157 10.92 -4.85 -24.49
CA PRO A 157 11.78 -3.83 -25.07
C PRO A 157 10.92 -2.77 -25.74
N VAL A 158 11.27 -1.50 -25.53
CA VAL A 158 10.59 -0.36 -26.13
C VAL A 158 11.57 0.28 -27.10
N THR A 159 11.16 0.41 -28.37
CA THR A 159 11.93 1.12 -29.38
C THR A 159 11.54 2.60 -29.35
N ILE A 160 12.50 3.46 -29.10
CA ILE A 160 12.32 4.92 -29.16
C ILE A 160 13.06 5.43 -30.38
N THR A 161 12.35 6.08 -31.28
CA THR A 161 12.95 6.69 -32.47
C THR A 161 13.22 8.15 -32.18
N GLU A 162 14.47 8.57 -32.33
CA GLU A 162 14.85 9.97 -32.18
C GLU A 162 14.13 10.79 -33.28
N LYS A 163 13.39 11.81 -32.83
CA LYS A 163 12.74 12.74 -33.73
C LYS A 163 13.77 13.82 -34.09
N ARG A 164 14.29 13.74 -35.32
CA ARG A 164 15.15 14.76 -35.89
C ARG A 164 14.37 16.03 -36.25
#